data_954c1e184491d5c9ba89436b9fc53ee8
#
_entry.id   954c1e184491d5c9ba89436b9fc53ee8
#
_cell.length_a   1.000
_cell.length_b   1.000
_cell.length_c   1.000
_cell.angle_alpha   90.00
_cell.angle_beta   90.00
_cell.angle_gamma   90.00
#
_symmetry.space_group_name_H-M   'P 1'
#
loop_
_entity.id
_entity.type
_entity.pdbx_description
1 polymer ?
#
loop_
_entity_poly.entity_id
_entity_poly.type
_entity_poly.pdbx_seq_one_letter_code
_entity_poly.pdbx_strand_id
1 'polypeptide(L)'
;MGTLTLRFSTGLTGAMLIYYLAELHRHGGPHVSSITIAVFTAAFFAAELILSPLFGSLADRFGYHRIMQFGPVFGATAVILTGLTTNLWLLGATRWLEGASSAASVPSILGFIAIATLADEGLRGKAVARFEAATLAGLGAGIVAAGPLWTLLHRDAFFLNAVVYGISWAIYRFGVADPRAAHGGHAHGQRTSLARYLQILSGAHVWLLAPTWIAVNAAIGLWTSQSIFQFVQGPDPRFANQRLMAGASPLLVSAGLAVGMLVFFAGLVYWGNRFKKMRRTTIIFYGLCGGAALVAAAVAINHGGDLPVIVTLVLLVPVVGGLFVLAGSTPAALGLLADMSEPYPRDRGAIMGLYSVFLGIGQIIGSLAGGAAADRSGIDGLLLATLVMLAIAVLPLWWLRGVEHQLDADVRPGAGAQG
;
A
#
# COMPACT_ATOMS: atom_id res chain seq x y z
N MET A 1 -0.59 -12.02 -15.33
CA MET A 1 -0.99 -13.12 -14.44
C MET A 1 0.01 -13.31 -13.29
N GLY A 2 1.31 -13.50 -13.50
CA GLY A 2 2.28 -13.72 -12.41
C GLY A 2 2.28 -12.64 -11.32
N THR A 3 2.21 -11.35 -11.70
CA THR A 3 2.08 -10.24 -10.72
C THR A 3 0.77 -10.32 -9.94
N LEU A 4 -0.34 -10.65 -10.60
CA LEU A 4 -1.63 -10.77 -9.94
C LEU A 4 -1.61 -11.87 -8.87
N THR A 5 -1.11 -13.08 -9.23
CA THR A 5 -1.03 -14.21 -8.28
C THR A 5 -0.05 -13.93 -7.14
N LEU A 6 1.11 -13.32 -7.43
CA LEU A 6 2.07 -12.94 -6.41
C LEU A 6 1.46 -11.93 -5.41
N ARG A 7 0.81 -10.89 -5.93
CA ARG A 7 0.21 -9.84 -5.08
C ARG A 7 -1.02 -10.32 -4.33
N PHE A 8 -1.79 -11.23 -4.94
CA PHE A 8 -2.86 -11.93 -4.24
C PHE A 8 -2.32 -12.67 -3.02
N SER A 9 -1.25 -13.48 -3.21
CA SER A 9 -0.61 -14.19 -2.10
C SER A 9 -0.07 -13.24 -1.02
N THR A 10 0.55 -12.11 -1.42
CA THR A 10 1.05 -11.11 -0.47
C THR A 10 -0.08 -10.49 0.36
N GLY A 11 -1.18 -10.08 -0.29
CA GLY A 11 -2.35 -9.52 0.39
C GLY A 11 -3.04 -10.54 1.30
N LEU A 12 -3.17 -11.77 0.80
CA LEU A 12 -3.73 -12.89 1.56
C LEU A 12 -2.91 -13.19 2.81
N THR A 13 -1.59 -13.31 2.69
CA THR A 13 -0.70 -13.55 3.84
C THR A 13 -0.80 -12.43 4.87
N GLY A 14 -0.73 -11.17 4.41
CA GLY A 14 -0.79 -10.02 5.31
C GLY A 14 -2.04 -10.01 6.16
N ALA A 15 -3.21 -10.27 5.57
CA ALA A 15 -4.47 -10.29 6.27
C ALA A 15 -4.66 -11.56 7.13
N MET A 16 -4.33 -12.75 6.61
CA MET A 16 -4.40 -14.00 7.38
C MET A 16 -3.49 -14.00 8.60
N LEU A 17 -2.30 -13.41 8.49
CA LEU A 17 -1.40 -13.31 9.63
C LEU A 17 -2.02 -12.49 10.76
N ILE A 18 -2.77 -11.44 10.46
CA ILE A 18 -3.44 -10.64 11.49
C ILE A 18 -4.52 -11.47 12.18
N TYR A 19 -5.33 -12.25 11.45
CA TYR A 19 -6.27 -13.19 12.05
C TYR A 19 -5.56 -14.23 12.93
N TYR A 20 -4.46 -14.80 12.42
CA TYR A 20 -3.67 -15.78 13.16
C TYR A 20 -3.10 -15.19 14.47
N LEU A 21 -2.54 -13.99 14.40
CA LEU A 21 -1.99 -13.31 15.58
C LEU A 21 -3.07 -12.95 16.60
N ALA A 22 -4.27 -12.59 16.18
CA ALA A 22 -5.40 -12.35 17.08
C ALA A 22 -5.80 -13.62 17.87
N GLU A 23 -5.65 -14.80 17.26
CA GLU A 23 -5.98 -16.09 17.85
C GLU A 23 -4.75 -16.88 18.34
N LEU A 24 -3.55 -16.29 18.31
CA LEU A 24 -2.28 -16.99 18.57
C LEU A 24 -2.27 -17.71 19.91
N HIS A 25 -2.86 -17.11 20.95
CA HIS A 25 -2.98 -17.70 22.28
C HIS A 25 -3.78 -19.01 22.28
N ARG A 26 -4.76 -19.20 21.38
CA ARG A 26 -5.52 -20.45 21.22
C ARG A 26 -4.68 -21.57 20.61
N HIS A 27 -3.59 -21.22 19.95
CA HIS A 27 -2.64 -22.14 19.33
C HIS A 27 -1.39 -22.37 20.20
N GLY A 28 -1.43 -21.99 21.49
CA GLY A 28 -0.32 -22.18 22.43
C GLY A 28 0.76 -21.09 22.35
N GLY A 29 0.53 -20.02 21.61
CA GLY A 29 1.39 -18.84 21.56
C GLY A 29 1.01 -17.78 22.62
N PRO A 30 1.77 -16.69 22.71
CA PRO A 30 1.47 -15.60 23.64
C PRO A 30 0.28 -14.75 23.16
N HIS A 31 -0.28 -13.95 24.06
CA HIS A 31 -1.19 -12.87 23.70
C HIS A 31 -0.43 -11.79 22.92
N VAL A 32 -1.06 -11.30 21.86
CA VAL A 32 -0.49 -10.31 20.94
C VAL A 32 -1.14 -8.97 21.17
N SER A 33 -0.34 -7.91 21.30
CA SER A 33 -0.80 -6.53 21.42
C SER A 33 -0.90 -5.85 20.05
N SER A 34 -1.59 -4.72 20.00
CA SER A 34 -1.66 -3.85 18.80
C SER A 34 -0.27 -3.39 18.34
N ILE A 35 0.65 -3.14 19.29
CA ILE A 35 2.04 -2.78 18.99
C ILE A 35 2.77 -3.95 18.30
N THR A 36 2.54 -5.18 18.69
CA THR A 36 3.16 -6.34 18.04
C THR A 36 2.72 -6.45 16.56
N ILE A 37 1.42 -6.29 16.29
CA ILE A 37 0.89 -6.24 14.91
C ILE A 37 1.55 -5.13 14.11
N ALA A 38 1.68 -3.95 14.72
CA ALA A 38 2.31 -2.79 14.11
C ALA A 38 3.77 -3.04 13.74
N VAL A 39 4.55 -3.62 14.64
CA VAL A 39 5.96 -3.98 14.42
C VAL A 39 6.08 -4.99 13.27
N PHE A 40 5.21 -6.00 13.22
CA PHE A 40 5.24 -6.99 12.14
C PHE A 40 4.90 -6.38 10.78
N THR A 41 3.91 -5.48 10.74
CA THR A 41 3.59 -4.75 9.51
C THR A 41 4.73 -3.82 9.09
N ALA A 42 5.29 -3.07 10.04
CA ALA A 42 6.43 -2.20 9.78
C ALA A 42 7.66 -2.99 9.30
N ALA A 43 7.91 -4.19 9.86
CA ALA A 43 9.01 -5.07 9.47
C ALA A 43 8.92 -5.50 8.00
N PHE A 44 7.72 -5.80 7.50
CA PHE A 44 7.50 -6.09 6.08
C PHE A 44 7.93 -4.91 5.19
N PHE A 45 7.41 -3.72 5.45
CA PHE A 45 7.74 -2.52 4.64
C PHE A 45 9.19 -2.09 4.81
N ALA A 46 9.78 -2.25 6.00
CA ALA A 46 11.18 -1.98 6.23
C ALA A 46 12.08 -2.93 5.42
N ALA A 47 11.76 -4.23 5.40
CA ALA A 47 12.47 -5.20 4.59
C ALA A 47 12.35 -4.88 3.09
N GLU A 48 11.13 -4.57 2.61
CA GLU A 48 10.91 -4.18 1.23
C GLU A 48 11.74 -2.93 0.85
N LEU A 49 11.70 -1.90 1.67
CA LEU A 49 12.39 -0.63 1.42
C LEU A 49 13.92 -0.80 1.41
N ILE A 50 14.46 -1.53 2.39
CA ILE A 50 15.91 -1.73 2.55
C ILE A 50 16.47 -2.67 1.48
N LEU A 51 15.73 -3.74 1.14
CA LEU A 51 16.21 -4.78 0.24
C LEU A 51 15.93 -4.48 -1.24
N SER A 52 14.97 -3.58 -1.58
CA SER A 52 14.65 -3.25 -2.98
C SER A 52 15.85 -2.73 -3.79
N PRO A 53 16.71 -1.82 -3.29
CA PRO A 53 17.91 -1.39 -4.02
C PRO A 53 18.92 -2.55 -4.22
N LEU A 54 19.03 -3.43 -3.23
CA LEU A 54 19.91 -4.61 -3.31
C LEU A 54 19.42 -5.56 -4.42
N PHE A 55 18.15 -5.95 -4.39
CA PHE A 55 17.60 -6.85 -5.41
C PHE A 55 17.53 -6.19 -6.79
N GLY A 56 17.31 -4.87 -6.86
CA GLY A 56 17.45 -4.12 -8.11
C GLY A 56 18.85 -4.26 -8.71
N SER A 57 19.90 -4.04 -7.91
CA SER A 57 21.28 -4.20 -8.36
C SER A 57 21.66 -5.64 -8.72
N LEU A 58 21.10 -6.62 -7.99
CA LEU A 58 21.27 -8.04 -8.34
C LEU A 58 20.55 -8.38 -9.65
N ALA A 59 19.37 -7.80 -9.89
CA ALA A 59 18.63 -7.99 -11.13
C ALA A 59 19.37 -7.41 -12.35
N ASP A 60 20.02 -6.24 -12.20
CA ASP A 60 20.87 -5.67 -13.23
C ASP A 60 22.05 -6.60 -13.55
N ARG A 61 22.66 -7.22 -12.55
CA ARG A 61 23.85 -8.08 -12.69
C ARG A 61 23.50 -9.48 -13.20
N PHE A 62 22.52 -10.14 -12.59
CA PHE A 62 22.20 -11.56 -12.84
C PHE A 62 21.01 -11.76 -13.78
N GLY A 63 20.25 -10.72 -14.07
CA GLY A 63 19.08 -10.71 -14.95
C GLY A 63 17.75 -10.64 -14.22
N TYR A 64 16.90 -9.76 -14.71
CA TYR A 64 15.57 -9.51 -14.15
C TYR A 64 14.72 -10.78 -14.10
N HIS A 65 14.74 -11.60 -15.16
CA HIS A 65 14.00 -12.86 -15.23
C HIS A 65 14.39 -13.84 -14.12
N ARG A 66 15.68 -13.88 -13.73
CA ARG A 66 16.15 -14.78 -12.65
C ARG A 66 15.75 -14.25 -11.28
N ILE A 67 15.97 -12.95 -11.03
CA ILE A 67 15.74 -12.36 -9.71
C ILE A 67 14.26 -12.29 -9.36
N MET A 68 13.35 -12.01 -10.32
CA MET A 68 11.91 -11.99 -10.02
C MET A 68 11.36 -13.36 -9.57
N GLN A 69 12.04 -14.47 -9.86
CA GLN A 69 11.65 -15.80 -9.40
C GLN A 69 11.93 -16.04 -7.92
N PHE A 70 12.86 -15.30 -7.31
CA PHE A 70 13.14 -15.41 -5.87
C PHE A 70 11.97 -14.89 -5.02
N GLY A 71 11.23 -13.90 -5.51
CA GLY A 71 10.11 -13.36 -4.77
C GLY A 71 9.09 -14.40 -4.35
N PRO A 72 8.46 -15.15 -5.26
CA PRO A 72 7.53 -16.22 -4.90
C PRO A 72 8.16 -17.30 -4.00
N VAL A 73 9.45 -17.61 -4.17
CA VAL A 73 10.14 -18.59 -3.33
C VAL A 73 10.25 -18.09 -1.88
N PHE A 74 10.68 -16.83 -1.68
CA PHE A 74 10.70 -16.22 -0.35
C PHE A 74 9.32 -16.16 0.28
N GLY A 75 8.30 -15.77 -0.51
CA GLY A 75 6.91 -15.74 -0.04
C GLY A 75 6.40 -17.13 0.37
N ALA A 76 6.61 -18.16 -0.47
CA ALA A 76 6.22 -19.53 -0.15
C ALA A 76 6.90 -20.04 1.13
N THR A 77 8.20 -19.81 1.26
CA THR A 77 8.95 -20.19 2.47
C THR A 77 8.43 -19.46 3.70
N ALA A 78 8.17 -18.16 3.58
CA ALA A 78 7.63 -17.36 4.69
C ALA A 78 6.28 -17.88 5.17
N VAL A 79 5.33 -18.17 4.26
CA VAL A 79 3.99 -18.62 4.67
C VAL A 79 4.01 -20.04 5.23
N ILE A 80 4.86 -20.94 4.72
CA ILE A 80 5.03 -22.27 5.28
C ILE A 80 5.56 -22.17 6.73
N LEU A 81 6.61 -21.38 6.94
CA LEU A 81 7.15 -21.16 8.28
C LEU A 81 6.13 -20.50 9.23
N THR A 82 5.35 -19.53 8.72
CA THR A 82 4.25 -18.91 9.47
C THR A 82 3.22 -19.94 9.90
N GLY A 83 2.82 -20.84 9.01
CA GLY A 83 1.90 -21.93 9.29
C GLY A 83 2.44 -22.96 10.29
N LEU A 84 3.73 -23.06 10.49
CA LEU A 84 4.37 -24.07 11.38
C LEU A 84 4.74 -23.54 12.77
N THR A 85 4.72 -22.22 13.02
CA THR A 85 5.26 -21.66 14.26
C THR A 85 4.27 -20.79 15.01
N THR A 86 4.36 -20.77 16.32
CA THR A 86 3.70 -19.83 17.24
C THR A 86 4.69 -18.88 17.91
N ASN A 87 5.97 -18.99 17.56
CA ASN A 87 7.02 -18.16 18.13
C ASN A 87 7.03 -16.78 17.46
N LEU A 88 6.87 -15.71 18.24
CA LEU A 88 6.80 -14.32 17.71
C LEU A 88 8.08 -13.89 16.99
N TRP A 89 9.26 -14.32 17.43
CA TRP A 89 10.51 -13.97 16.76
C TRP A 89 10.59 -14.57 15.36
N LEU A 90 10.18 -15.84 15.24
CA LEU A 90 10.15 -16.51 13.96
C LEU A 90 9.06 -15.93 13.05
N LEU A 91 7.88 -15.58 13.61
CA LEU A 91 6.83 -14.86 12.87
C LEU A 91 7.31 -13.48 12.40
N GLY A 92 8.09 -12.76 13.21
CA GLY A 92 8.75 -11.52 12.78
C GLY A 92 9.76 -11.74 11.65
N ALA A 93 10.55 -12.81 11.71
CA ALA A 93 11.47 -13.18 10.63
C ALA A 93 10.74 -13.54 9.33
N THR A 94 9.59 -14.21 9.40
CA THR A 94 8.77 -14.47 8.19
C THR A 94 8.24 -13.18 7.56
N ARG A 95 7.95 -12.13 8.34
CA ARG A 95 7.58 -10.81 7.80
C ARG A 95 8.73 -10.16 7.02
N TRP A 96 9.97 -10.27 7.52
CA TRP A 96 11.16 -9.84 6.77
C TRP A 96 11.31 -10.61 5.46
N LEU A 97 11.08 -11.92 5.48
CA LEU A 97 11.17 -12.76 4.27
C LEU A 97 10.08 -12.42 3.25
N GLU A 98 8.88 -12.07 3.69
CA GLU A 98 7.82 -11.58 2.80
C GLU A 98 8.13 -10.20 2.23
N GLY A 99 8.71 -9.29 3.02
CA GLY A 99 9.22 -8.02 2.52
C GLY A 99 10.34 -8.21 1.49
N ALA A 100 11.23 -9.18 1.70
CA ALA A 100 12.24 -9.59 0.73
C ALA A 100 11.61 -10.17 -0.55
N SER A 101 10.49 -10.90 -0.44
CA SER A 101 9.71 -11.37 -1.59
C SER A 101 9.24 -10.22 -2.48
N SER A 102 8.68 -9.18 -1.88
CA SER A 102 8.26 -7.96 -2.58
C SER A 102 9.45 -7.22 -3.19
N ALA A 103 10.51 -7.03 -2.41
CA ALA A 103 11.75 -6.37 -2.83
C ALA A 103 12.44 -7.05 -4.00
N ALA A 104 12.43 -8.38 -4.07
CA ALA A 104 13.00 -9.13 -5.19
C ALA A 104 12.13 -9.05 -6.46
N SER A 105 10.81 -8.99 -6.30
CA SER A 105 9.86 -9.08 -7.41
C SER A 105 9.65 -7.73 -8.10
N VAL A 106 9.32 -6.67 -7.34
CA VAL A 106 8.86 -5.39 -7.92
C VAL A 106 9.88 -4.73 -8.82
N PRO A 107 11.12 -4.43 -8.36
CA PRO A 107 12.13 -3.82 -9.21
C PRO A 107 12.48 -4.70 -10.41
N SER A 108 12.51 -6.03 -10.21
CA SER A 108 12.84 -6.97 -11.27
C SER A 108 11.78 -7.03 -12.36
N ILE A 109 10.49 -7.01 -12.01
CA ILE A 109 9.38 -6.98 -12.98
C ILE A 109 9.37 -5.67 -13.76
N LEU A 110 9.54 -4.54 -13.07
CA LEU A 110 9.58 -3.22 -13.71
C LEU A 110 10.80 -3.09 -14.63
N GLY A 111 11.97 -3.57 -14.21
CA GLY A 111 13.17 -3.63 -15.04
C GLY A 111 13.00 -4.54 -16.25
N PHE A 112 12.34 -5.69 -16.08
CA PHE A 112 11.98 -6.59 -17.18
C PHE A 112 11.06 -5.88 -18.19
N ILE A 113 10.00 -5.22 -17.73
CA ILE A 113 9.08 -4.44 -18.58
C ILE A 113 9.86 -3.37 -19.34
N ALA A 114 10.74 -2.63 -18.66
CA ALA A 114 11.54 -1.56 -19.28
C ALA A 114 12.40 -2.10 -20.44
N ILE A 115 13.05 -3.26 -20.28
CA ILE A 115 13.86 -3.88 -21.35
C ILE A 115 12.99 -4.47 -22.46
N ALA A 116 11.92 -5.19 -22.11
CA ALA A 116 11.05 -5.83 -23.08
C ALA A 116 10.29 -4.82 -23.98
N THR A 117 10.23 -3.55 -23.58
CA THR A 117 9.50 -2.48 -24.28
C THR A 117 10.41 -1.32 -24.69
N LEU A 118 11.72 -1.55 -24.86
CA LEU A 118 12.69 -0.50 -25.21
C LEU A 118 12.33 0.23 -26.51
N ALA A 119 11.83 -0.50 -27.50
CA ALA A 119 11.52 0.04 -28.82
C ALA A 119 10.15 0.73 -28.94
N ASP A 120 9.26 0.61 -27.91
CA ASP A 120 7.89 1.13 -27.98
C ASP A 120 7.49 1.73 -26.62
N GLU A 121 7.54 3.06 -26.53
CA GLU A 121 7.18 3.81 -25.32
C GLU A 121 5.68 3.68 -24.98
N GLY A 122 4.81 3.60 -25.98
CA GLY A 122 3.38 3.42 -25.80
C GLY A 122 3.07 2.04 -25.21
N LEU A 123 3.78 1.01 -25.67
CA LEU A 123 3.68 -0.35 -25.09
C LEU A 123 4.19 -0.38 -23.65
N ARG A 124 5.29 0.35 -23.35
CA ARG A 124 5.83 0.49 -22.00
C ARG A 124 4.78 1.07 -21.05
N GLY A 125 4.16 2.17 -21.41
CA GLY A 125 3.10 2.79 -20.61
C GLY A 125 1.94 1.84 -20.32
N LYS A 126 1.47 1.10 -21.35
CA LYS A 126 0.42 0.08 -21.18
C LYS A 126 0.85 -1.08 -20.29
N ALA A 127 2.10 -1.54 -20.39
CA ALA A 127 2.62 -2.65 -19.59
C ALA A 127 2.76 -2.25 -18.12
N VAL A 128 3.26 -1.06 -17.81
CA VAL A 128 3.34 -0.52 -16.45
C VAL A 128 1.94 -0.33 -15.85
N ALA A 129 1.00 0.23 -16.61
CA ALA A 129 -0.38 0.39 -16.13
C ALA A 129 -1.04 -0.97 -15.82
N ARG A 130 -0.79 -2.00 -16.64
CA ARG A 130 -1.26 -3.38 -16.36
C ARG A 130 -0.59 -3.99 -15.14
N PHE A 131 0.70 -3.72 -14.93
CA PHE A 131 1.43 -4.14 -13.74
C PHE A 131 0.82 -3.53 -12.48
N GLU A 132 0.58 -2.22 -12.46
CA GLU A 132 -0.06 -1.51 -11.34
C GLU A 132 -1.49 -2.02 -11.08
N ALA A 133 -2.29 -2.17 -12.12
CA ALA A 133 -3.64 -2.72 -12.01
C ALA A 133 -3.62 -4.16 -11.42
N ALA A 134 -2.70 -5.01 -11.88
CA ALA A 134 -2.53 -6.36 -11.36
C ALA A 134 -2.03 -6.37 -9.90
N THR A 135 -1.18 -5.41 -9.53
CA THR A 135 -0.70 -5.23 -8.15
C THR A 135 -1.84 -4.87 -7.21
N LEU A 136 -2.60 -3.85 -7.53
CA LEU A 136 -3.71 -3.39 -6.69
C LEU A 136 -4.84 -4.43 -6.63
N ALA A 137 -5.24 -4.98 -7.78
CA ALA A 137 -6.29 -5.99 -7.83
C ALA A 137 -5.88 -7.28 -7.10
N GLY A 138 -4.62 -7.70 -7.24
CA GLY A 138 -4.10 -8.86 -6.52
C GLY A 138 -4.11 -8.65 -5.02
N LEU A 139 -3.50 -7.57 -4.52
CA LEU A 139 -3.49 -7.24 -3.10
C LEU A 139 -4.90 -7.16 -2.52
N GLY A 140 -5.80 -6.42 -3.18
CA GLY A 140 -7.17 -6.27 -2.72
C GLY A 140 -7.93 -7.59 -2.67
N ALA A 141 -7.85 -8.40 -3.74
CA ALA A 141 -8.49 -9.71 -3.78
C ALA A 141 -7.93 -10.66 -2.70
N GLY A 142 -6.62 -10.63 -2.44
CA GLY A 142 -5.99 -11.41 -1.39
C GLY A 142 -6.48 -11.03 0.00
N ILE A 143 -6.53 -9.74 0.31
CA ILE A 143 -7.05 -9.23 1.60
C ILE A 143 -8.52 -9.67 1.80
N VAL A 144 -9.35 -9.53 0.77
CA VAL A 144 -10.78 -9.93 0.83
C VAL A 144 -10.93 -11.44 0.99
N ALA A 145 -10.10 -12.24 0.33
CA ALA A 145 -10.14 -13.69 0.43
C ALA A 145 -9.67 -14.23 1.79
N ALA A 146 -8.95 -13.43 2.58
CA ALA A 146 -8.34 -13.87 3.83
C ALA A 146 -9.36 -14.33 4.87
N GLY A 147 -10.45 -13.59 5.09
CA GLY A 147 -11.46 -13.95 6.08
C GLY A 147 -12.20 -15.25 5.76
N PRO A 148 -12.75 -15.43 4.55
CA PRO A 148 -13.33 -16.70 4.13
C PRO A 148 -12.35 -17.88 4.25
N LEU A 149 -11.11 -17.72 3.77
CA LEU A 149 -10.11 -18.79 3.84
C LEU A 149 -9.70 -19.08 5.30
N TRP A 150 -9.55 -18.04 6.13
CA TRP A 150 -9.29 -18.21 7.55
C TRP A 150 -10.43 -18.97 8.26
N THR A 151 -11.69 -18.63 7.95
CA THR A 151 -12.87 -19.29 8.55
C THR A 151 -12.97 -20.77 8.16
N LEU A 152 -12.57 -21.12 6.92
CA LEU A 152 -12.69 -22.49 6.40
C LEU A 152 -11.49 -23.36 6.76
N LEU A 153 -10.27 -22.84 6.69
CA LEU A 153 -9.03 -23.60 6.76
C LEU A 153 -8.14 -23.21 7.95
N HIS A 154 -8.45 -22.11 8.63
CA HIS A 154 -7.62 -21.61 9.73
C HIS A 154 -6.14 -21.57 9.33
N ARG A 155 -5.30 -22.21 10.12
CA ARG A 155 -3.85 -22.28 9.93
C ARG A 155 -3.43 -22.95 8.60
N ASP A 156 -4.23 -23.89 8.10
CA ASP A 156 -3.94 -24.61 6.86
C ASP A 156 -4.04 -23.71 5.62
N ALA A 157 -4.73 -22.56 5.72
CA ALA A 157 -4.78 -21.57 4.67
C ALA A 157 -3.39 -21.03 4.27
N PHE A 158 -2.40 -21.03 5.18
CA PHE A 158 -1.03 -20.66 4.85
C PHE A 158 -0.39 -21.65 3.86
N PHE A 159 -0.64 -22.95 4.01
CA PHE A 159 -0.11 -23.96 3.08
C PHE A 159 -0.78 -23.87 1.71
N LEU A 160 -2.09 -23.59 1.68
CA LEU A 160 -2.78 -23.30 0.42
C LEU A 160 -2.16 -22.06 -0.27
N ASN A 161 -1.84 -21.01 0.49
CA ASN A 161 -1.20 -19.82 -0.07
C ASN A 161 0.23 -20.08 -0.57
N ALA A 162 0.96 -21.03 0.04
CA ALA A 162 2.24 -21.48 -0.50
C ALA A 162 2.10 -22.09 -1.90
N VAL A 163 1.01 -22.82 -2.16
CA VAL A 163 0.71 -23.32 -3.51
C VAL A 163 0.46 -22.16 -4.48
N VAL A 164 -0.25 -21.10 -4.08
CA VAL A 164 -0.47 -19.92 -4.93
C VAL A 164 0.84 -19.20 -5.24
N TYR A 165 1.76 -19.09 -4.28
CA TYR A 165 3.13 -18.61 -4.54
C TYR A 165 3.86 -19.52 -5.53
N GLY A 166 3.71 -20.85 -5.40
CA GLY A 166 4.26 -21.83 -6.35
C GLY A 166 3.73 -21.64 -7.77
N ILE A 167 2.42 -21.36 -7.92
CA ILE A 167 1.83 -21.02 -9.22
C ILE A 167 2.46 -19.74 -9.77
N SER A 168 2.62 -18.70 -8.94
CA SER A 168 3.29 -17.46 -9.36
C SER A 168 4.72 -17.71 -9.84
N TRP A 169 5.48 -18.53 -9.11
CA TRP A 169 6.81 -18.96 -9.51
C TRP A 169 6.81 -19.68 -10.85
N ALA A 170 5.90 -20.63 -11.04
CA ALA A 170 5.76 -21.38 -12.28
C ALA A 170 5.44 -20.46 -13.48
N ILE A 171 4.56 -19.46 -13.29
CA ILE A 171 4.26 -18.47 -14.32
C ILE A 171 5.53 -17.66 -14.68
N TYR A 172 6.32 -17.22 -13.70
CA TYR A 172 7.55 -16.48 -13.97
C TYR A 172 8.62 -17.37 -14.62
N ARG A 173 8.72 -18.63 -14.22
CA ARG A 173 9.73 -19.55 -14.73
C ARG A 173 9.45 -20.03 -16.14
N PHE A 174 8.19 -20.36 -16.45
CA PHE A 174 7.79 -21.02 -17.69
C PHE A 174 6.97 -20.14 -18.62
N GLY A 175 6.23 -19.15 -18.07
CA GLY A 175 5.34 -18.29 -18.83
C GLY A 175 5.96 -16.98 -19.31
N VAL A 176 7.22 -16.67 -18.90
CA VAL A 176 7.92 -15.42 -19.25
C VAL A 176 9.22 -15.77 -19.95
N ALA A 177 9.38 -15.36 -21.21
CA ALA A 177 10.63 -15.56 -21.95
C ALA A 177 11.73 -14.61 -21.43
N ASP A 178 12.97 -15.09 -21.35
CA ASP A 178 14.12 -14.24 -20.97
C ASP A 178 14.48 -13.30 -22.16
N PRO A 179 14.35 -11.96 -22.01
CA PRO A 179 14.65 -11.03 -23.10
C PRO A 179 16.13 -11.04 -23.51
N ARG A 180 17.02 -11.50 -22.64
CA ARG A 180 18.46 -11.61 -22.96
C ARG A 180 18.76 -12.68 -24.01
N ALA A 181 17.92 -13.69 -24.12
CA ALA A 181 18.03 -14.71 -25.17
C ALA A 181 17.78 -14.10 -26.57
N ALA A 182 17.06 -12.99 -26.65
CA ALA A 182 16.72 -12.32 -27.92
C ALA A 182 17.64 -11.13 -28.28
N HIS A 183 18.29 -10.50 -27.28
CA HIS A 183 19.05 -9.25 -27.48
C HIS A 183 20.40 -9.32 -26.79
N GLY A 184 21.38 -10.02 -27.31
CA GLY A 184 22.71 -10.27 -26.74
C GLY A 184 23.55 -9.05 -26.28
N GLY A 185 22.96 -8.12 -25.55
CA GLY A 185 23.59 -6.88 -25.10
C GLY A 185 23.29 -6.54 -23.64
N HIS A 186 24.32 -6.16 -22.93
CA HIS A 186 24.25 -5.62 -21.56
C HIS A 186 23.65 -4.21 -21.62
N ALA A 187 22.39 -4.06 -21.24
CA ALA A 187 21.86 -2.73 -20.93
C ALA A 187 22.56 -2.27 -19.63
N HIS A 188 23.56 -1.41 -19.75
CA HIS A 188 24.15 -0.71 -18.62
C HIS A 188 23.09 0.28 -18.08
N GLY A 189 22.27 -0.14 -17.15
CA GLY A 189 21.49 0.77 -16.33
C GLY A 189 22.48 1.69 -15.59
N GLN A 190 22.39 3.00 -15.79
CA GLN A 190 23.20 3.95 -15.04
C GLN A 190 22.89 3.75 -13.55
N ARG A 191 23.90 3.37 -12.78
CA ARG A 191 23.80 3.28 -11.32
C ARG A 191 23.48 4.67 -10.79
N THR A 192 22.25 4.89 -10.37
CA THR A 192 21.88 6.13 -9.68
C THR A 192 22.51 6.06 -8.28
N SER A 193 23.54 6.83 -8.03
CA SER A 193 24.18 6.86 -6.70
C SER A 193 23.25 7.51 -5.68
N LEU A 194 23.37 7.14 -4.40
CA LEU A 194 22.59 7.75 -3.31
C LEU A 194 22.74 9.29 -3.30
N ALA A 195 23.94 9.79 -3.61
CA ALA A 195 24.20 11.22 -3.75
C ALA A 195 23.36 11.88 -4.87
N ARG A 196 23.13 11.17 -5.98
CA ARG A 196 22.30 11.67 -7.07
C ARG A 196 20.82 11.67 -6.68
N TYR A 197 20.34 10.68 -5.90
CA TYR A 197 18.98 10.71 -5.35
C TYR A 197 18.77 11.93 -4.43
N LEU A 198 19.72 12.23 -3.56
CA LEU A 198 19.67 13.41 -2.69
C LEU A 198 19.71 14.72 -3.49
N GLN A 199 20.50 14.77 -4.54
CA GLN A 199 20.59 15.93 -5.45
C GLN A 199 19.26 16.14 -6.22
N ILE A 200 18.60 15.06 -6.67
CA ILE A 200 17.29 15.11 -7.32
C ILE A 200 16.22 15.59 -6.31
N LEU A 201 16.24 15.06 -5.09
CA LEU A 201 15.33 15.48 -4.02
C LEU A 201 15.45 16.99 -3.74
N SER A 202 16.67 17.53 -3.72
CA SER A 202 16.88 18.97 -3.45
C SER A 202 16.52 19.87 -4.62
N GLY A 203 16.66 19.41 -5.87
CA GLY A 203 16.47 20.22 -7.07
C GLY A 203 15.05 20.22 -7.64
N ALA A 204 14.29 19.15 -7.49
CA ALA A 204 13.05 18.91 -8.23
C ALA A 204 11.76 19.24 -7.47
N HIS A 205 11.79 20.01 -6.40
CA HIS A 205 10.61 20.30 -5.55
C HIS A 205 9.86 19.05 -5.03
N VAL A 206 10.36 17.84 -5.30
CA VAL A 206 9.76 16.56 -4.90
C VAL A 206 9.67 16.43 -3.39
N TRP A 207 10.60 17.05 -2.67
CA TRP A 207 10.60 17.12 -1.21
C TRP A 207 9.37 17.84 -0.62
N LEU A 208 8.69 18.71 -1.40
CA LEU A 208 7.44 19.35 -0.97
C LEU A 208 6.26 18.38 -0.99
N LEU A 209 6.26 17.42 -1.91
CA LEU A 209 5.24 16.37 -1.95
C LEU A 209 5.47 15.32 -0.84
N ALA A 210 6.72 15.06 -0.47
CA ALA A 210 7.09 14.00 0.45
C ALA A 210 6.31 14.04 1.78
N PRO A 211 6.25 15.17 2.53
CA PRO A 211 5.55 15.18 3.81
C PRO A 211 4.05 14.91 3.67
N THR A 212 3.39 15.50 2.66
CA THR A 212 1.97 15.24 2.38
C THR A 212 1.74 13.79 2.05
N TRP A 213 2.56 13.22 1.15
CA TRP A 213 2.38 11.84 0.70
C TRP A 213 2.74 10.82 1.78
N ILE A 214 3.77 11.07 2.58
CA ILE A 214 4.11 10.26 3.75
C ILE A 214 2.95 10.28 4.76
N ALA A 215 2.39 11.44 5.08
CA ALA A 215 1.31 11.57 6.05
C ALA A 215 0.01 10.88 5.57
N VAL A 216 -0.36 11.02 4.30
CA VAL A 216 -1.50 10.29 3.71
C VAL A 216 -1.28 8.77 3.79
N ASN A 217 -0.08 8.30 3.43
CA ASN A 217 0.23 6.88 3.52
C ASN A 217 0.38 6.40 4.97
N ALA A 218 0.75 7.26 5.91
CA ALA A 218 0.72 6.93 7.33
C ALA A 218 -0.73 6.73 7.82
N ALA A 219 -1.67 7.59 7.40
CA ALA A 219 -3.09 7.38 7.68
C ALA A 219 -3.62 6.06 7.10
N ILE A 220 -3.19 5.66 5.89
CA ILE A 220 -3.53 4.37 5.29
C ILE A 220 -2.86 3.22 6.04
N GLY A 221 -1.54 3.34 6.34
CA GLY A 221 -0.73 2.32 7.01
C GLY A 221 -1.24 1.95 8.39
N LEU A 222 -1.75 2.92 9.11
CA LEU A 222 -2.41 2.76 10.40
C LEU A 222 -3.61 1.79 10.29
N TRP A 223 -4.49 1.99 9.31
CA TRP A 223 -5.65 1.13 9.10
C TRP A 223 -5.30 -0.22 8.48
N THR A 224 -4.37 -0.28 7.53
CA THR A 224 -3.94 -1.54 6.94
C THR A 224 -3.27 -2.47 7.96
N SER A 225 -2.63 -1.93 8.98
CA SER A 225 -2.03 -2.72 10.06
C SER A 225 -3.03 -3.14 11.14
N GLN A 226 -3.98 -2.27 11.49
CA GLN A 226 -4.78 -2.44 12.71
C GLN A 226 -6.23 -2.83 12.47
N SER A 227 -6.83 -2.52 11.30
CA SER A 227 -8.28 -2.67 11.11
C SER A 227 -8.78 -4.09 11.37
N ILE A 228 -8.16 -5.10 10.77
CA ILE A 228 -8.56 -6.49 10.95
C ILE A 228 -8.43 -6.88 12.44
N PHE A 229 -7.30 -6.55 13.07
CA PHE A 229 -7.04 -6.90 14.45
C PHE A 229 -8.07 -6.30 15.42
N GLN A 230 -8.32 -5.00 15.30
CA GLN A 230 -9.28 -4.30 16.16
C GLN A 230 -10.71 -4.77 15.97
N PHE A 231 -11.11 -5.10 14.74
CA PHE A 231 -12.48 -5.55 14.48
C PHE A 231 -12.75 -6.99 14.94
N VAL A 232 -11.73 -7.88 14.92
CA VAL A 232 -11.92 -9.28 15.33
C VAL A 232 -11.66 -9.51 16.82
N GLN A 233 -10.98 -8.60 17.50
CA GLN A 233 -10.82 -8.67 18.94
C GLN A 233 -12.17 -8.63 19.65
N GLY A 234 -12.35 -9.52 20.62
CA GLY A 234 -13.52 -9.50 21.49
C GLY A 234 -13.56 -8.21 22.34
N PRO A 235 -14.72 -7.95 22.98
CA PRO A 235 -14.88 -6.78 23.83
C PRO A 235 -13.79 -6.70 24.91
N ASP A 236 -13.05 -5.59 24.93
CA ASP A 236 -12.09 -5.28 26.00
C ASP A 236 -12.79 -4.36 27.01
N PRO A 237 -12.81 -4.70 28.30
CA PRO A 237 -13.41 -3.83 29.34
C PRO A 237 -12.88 -2.40 29.35
N ARG A 238 -11.63 -2.17 28.91
CA ARG A 238 -11.03 -0.85 28.81
C ARG A 238 -11.72 0.02 27.75
N PHE A 239 -12.35 -0.60 26.75
CA PHE A 239 -12.95 0.05 25.58
C PHE A 239 -14.43 -0.34 25.40
N ALA A 240 -15.12 -0.61 26.50
CA ALA A 240 -16.50 -1.11 26.51
C ALA A 240 -17.50 -0.17 25.80
N ASN A 241 -17.16 1.11 25.66
CA ASN A 241 -17.95 2.13 24.95
C ASN A 241 -17.69 2.16 23.43
N GLN A 242 -16.78 1.33 22.92
CA GLN A 242 -16.42 1.31 21.49
C GLN A 242 -17.13 0.15 20.78
N ARG A 243 -18.21 0.45 20.08
CA ARG A 243 -19.07 -0.52 19.41
C ARG A 243 -18.34 -1.32 18.31
N LEU A 244 -17.39 -0.71 17.61
CA LEU A 244 -16.66 -1.34 16.54
C LEU A 244 -15.65 -2.41 17.03
N MET A 245 -15.41 -2.51 18.34
CA MET A 245 -14.59 -3.55 18.99
C MET A 245 -15.43 -4.72 19.52
N ALA A 246 -16.57 -5.01 18.89
CA ALA A 246 -17.50 -6.04 19.37
C ALA A 246 -17.13 -7.49 18.99
N GLY A 247 -15.99 -7.73 18.36
CA GLY A 247 -15.56 -9.07 17.95
C GLY A 247 -16.25 -9.56 16.68
N ALA A 248 -16.10 -8.85 15.59
CA ALA A 248 -16.68 -9.21 14.29
C ALA A 248 -16.05 -10.52 13.75
N SER A 249 -16.87 -11.35 13.09
CA SER A 249 -16.35 -12.55 12.44
C SER A 249 -15.39 -12.19 11.28
N PRO A 250 -14.38 -13.04 10.99
CA PRO A 250 -13.47 -12.82 9.86
C PRO A 250 -14.19 -12.63 8.52
N LEU A 251 -15.33 -13.33 8.34
CA LEU A 251 -16.15 -13.20 7.14
C LEU A 251 -16.78 -11.80 7.03
N LEU A 252 -17.34 -11.27 8.13
CA LEU A 252 -17.93 -9.94 8.17
C LEU A 252 -16.87 -8.84 7.92
N VAL A 253 -15.70 -8.98 8.52
CA VAL A 253 -14.57 -8.05 8.30
C VAL A 253 -14.16 -8.07 6.83
N SER A 254 -14.00 -9.25 6.23
CA SER A 254 -13.67 -9.36 4.80
C SER A 254 -14.76 -8.79 3.89
N ALA A 255 -16.03 -8.98 4.22
CA ALA A 255 -17.12 -8.37 3.46
C ALA A 255 -17.08 -6.83 3.53
N GLY A 256 -16.82 -6.26 4.72
CA GLY A 256 -16.62 -4.82 4.89
C GLY A 256 -15.42 -4.28 4.10
N LEU A 257 -14.30 -4.99 4.16
CA LEU A 257 -13.10 -4.67 3.38
C LEU A 257 -13.35 -4.76 1.87
N ALA A 258 -14.14 -5.75 1.41
CA ALA A 258 -14.51 -5.87 0.00
C ALA A 258 -15.31 -4.65 -0.48
N VAL A 259 -16.30 -4.22 0.28
CA VAL A 259 -17.08 -3.00 -0.03
C VAL A 259 -16.16 -1.78 -0.03
N GLY A 260 -15.31 -1.64 1.00
CA GLY A 260 -14.34 -0.55 1.08
C GLY A 260 -13.39 -0.51 -0.13
N MET A 261 -12.86 -1.66 -0.54
CA MET A 261 -12.02 -1.79 -1.73
C MET A 261 -12.75 -1.39 -3.01
N LEU A 262 -13.99 -1.83 -3.21
CA LEU A 262 -14.79 -1.45 -4.38
C LEU A 262 -15.00 0.07 -4.43
N VAL A 263 -15.34 0.69 -3.30
CA VAL A 263 -15.50 2.16 -3.18
C VAL A 263 -14.18 2.87 -3.48
N PHE A 264 -13.08 2.37 -2.92
CA PHE A 264 -11.75 2.93 -3.13
C PHE A 264 -11.33 2.86 -4.61
N PHE A 265 -11.51 1.72 -5.27
CA PHE A 265 -11.20 1.57 -6.70
C PHE A 265 -12.09 2.44 -7.59
N ALA A 266 -13.40 2.53 -7.27
CA ALA A 266 -14.30 3.44 -7.97
C ALA A 266 -13.82 4.90 -7.83
N GLY A 267 -13.38 5.30 -6.64
CA GLY A 267 -12.77 6.60 -6.38
C GLY A 267 -11.49 6.83 -7.19
N LEU A 268 -10.57 5.86 -7.22
CA LEU A 268 -9.34 5.94 -8.02
C LEU A 268 -9.64 6.25 -9.50
N VAL A 269 -10.56 5.49 -10.10
CA VAL A 269 -10.94 5.65 -11.50
C VAL A 269 -11.63 7.00 -11.75
N TYR A 270 -12.59 7.36 -10.89
CA TYR A 270 -13.33 8.60 -11.03
C TYR A 270 -12.41 9.84 -10.95
N TRP A 271 -11.59 9.92 -9.91
CA TRP A 271 -10.70 11.06 -9.68
C TRP A 271 -9.55 11.10 -10.68
N GLY A 272 -9.00 9.96 -11.09
CA GLY A 272 -7.98 9.89 -12.15
C GLY A 272 -8.44 10.52 -13.47
N ASN A 273 -9.74 10.40 -13.79
CA ASN A 273 -10.32 11.03 -14.99
C ASN A 273 -10.60 12.54 -14.85
N ARG A 274 -10.47 13.11 -13.64
CA ARG A 274 -10.73 14.54 -13.37
C ARG A 274 -9.51 15.45 -13.54
N PHE A 275 -8.31 14.92 -13.75
CA PHE A 275 -7.06 15.70 -13.88
C PHE A 275 -7.10 16.78 -14.97
N LYS A 276 -7.89 16.57 -16.04
CA LYS A 276 -8.07 17.56 -17.10
C LYS A 276 -8.88 18.79 -16.66
N LYS A 277 -9.66 18.67 -15.58
CA LYS A 277 -10.61 19.70 -15.13
C LYS A 277 -10.29 20.30 -13.78
N MET A 278 -9.44 19.64 -12.99
CA MET A 278 -9.15 20.03 -11.60
C MET A 278 -7.65 19.91 -11.33
N ARG A 279 -7.13 20.84 -10.52
CA ARG A 279 -5.75 20.78 -10.04
C ARG A 279 -5.56 19.58 -9.12
N ARG A 280 -4.41 18.96 -9.21
CA ARG A 280 -4.07 17.76 -8.41
C ARG A 280 -4.01 18.05 -6.93
N THR A 281 -3.45 19.19 -6.52
CA THR A 281 -3.46 19.64 -5.11
C THR A 281 -4.88 19.85 -4.57
N THR A 282 -5.83 20.31 -5.41
CA THR A 282 -7.24 20.44 -5.03
C THR A 282 -7.89 19.07 -4.81
N ILE A 283 -7.57 18.07 -5.64
CA ILE A 283 -8.06 16.70 -5.45
C ILE A 283 -7.51 16.09 -4.16
N ILE A 284 -6.21 16.30 -3.88
CA ILE A 284 -5.61 15.85 -2.61
C ILE A 284 -6.31 16.53 -1.42
N PHE A 285 -6.55 17.84 -1.49
CA PHE A 285 -7.24 18.58 -0.43
C PHE A 285 -8.67 18.04 -0.17
N TYR A 286 -9.44 17.79 -1.23
CA TYR A 286 -10.75 17.13 -1.09
C TYR A 286 -10.62 15.74 -0.49
N GLY A 287 -9.57 14.98 -0.84
CA GLY A 287 -9.25 13.71 -0.22
C GLY A 287 -9.06 13.81 1.28
N LEU A 288 -8.30 14.82 1.74
CA LEU A 288 -8.09 15.06 3.17
C LEU A 288 -9.40 15.44 3.88
N CYS A 289 -10.22 16.32 3.28
CA CYS A 289 -11.54 16.66 3.82
C CYS A 289 -12.48 15.45 3.86
N GLY A 290 -12.48 14.62 2.80
CA GLY A 290 -13.23 13.37 2.76
C GLY A 290 -12.79 12.39 3.85
N GLY A 291 -11.49 12.26 4.07
CA GLY A 291 -10.93 11.47 5.16
C GLY A 291 -11.36 11.98 6.55
N ALA A 292 -11.35 13.29 6.76
CA ALA A 292 -11.81 13.88 8.02
C ALA A 292 -13.33 13.64 8.26
N ALA A 293 -14.15 13.77 7.20
CA ALA A 293 -15.58 13.47 7.28
C ALA A 293 -15.86 12.00 7.58
N LEU A 294 -15.09 11.08 6.94
CA LEU A 294 -15.13 9.66 7.23
C LEU A 294 -14.84 9.40 8.71
N VAL A 295 -13.76 9.98 9.25
CA VAL A 295 -13.37 9.78 10.64
C VAL A 295 -14.44 10.32 11.59
N ALA A 296 -14.99 11.52 11.34
CA ALA A 296 -16.05 12.09 12.17
C ALA A 296 -17.29 11.17 12.23
N ALA A 297 -17.71 10.63 11.08
CA ALA A 297 -18.82 9.68 11.02
C ALA A 297 -18.49 8.34 11.70
N ALA A 298 -17.25 7.85 11.54
CA ALA A 298 -16.81 6.64 12.20
C ALA A 298 -16.77 6.77 13.74
N VAL A 299 -16.37 7.94 14.28
CA VAL A 299 -16.47 8.25 15.71
C VAL A 299 -17.93 8.18 16.17
N ALA A 300 -18.85 8.84 15.43
CA ALA A 300 -20.27 8.81 15.77
C ALA A 300 -20.84 7.37 15.76
N ILE A 301 -20.44 6.52 14.82
CA ILE A 301 -20.84 5.10 14.77
C ILE A 301 -20.24 4.33 15.94
N ASN A 302 -18.97 4.58 16.27
CA ASN A 302 -18.24 3.86 17.31
C ASN A 302 -18.83 4.07 18.71
N HIS A 303 -19.36 5.29 18.97
CA HIS A 303 -20.00 5.64 20.23
C HIS A 303 -21.54 5.62 20.20
N GLY A 304 -22.11 5.26 19.07
CA GLY A 304 -23.56 5.28 18.84
C GLY A 304 -24.26 3.98 19.26
N GLY A 305 -24.00 3.43 20.46
CA GLY A 305 -24.58 2.17 20.93
C GLY A 305 -26.11 2.08 20.82
N ASP A 306 -26.79 3.19 21.11
CA ASP A 306 -28.26 3.30 21.12
C ASP A 306 -28.83 3.99 19.87
N LEU A 307 -28.02 4.22 18.84
CA LEU A 307 -28.50 4.86 17.62
C LEU A 307 -29.48 3.97 16.86
N PRO A 308 -30.61 4.51 16.41
CA PRO A 308 -31.50 3.82 15.48
C PRO A 308 -30.75 3.36 14.22
N VAL A 309 -31.13 2.20 13.67
CA VAL A 309 -30.50 1.65 12.46
C VAL A 309 -30.47 2.66 11.32
N ILE A 310 -31.56 3.46 11.17
CA ILE A 310 -31.63 4.50 10.14
C ILE A 310 -30.53 5.55 10.28
N VAL A 311 -30.21 5.98 11.52
CA VAL A 311 -29.15 6.96 11.78
C VAL A 311 -27.79 6.35 11.47
N THR A 312 -27.55 5.09 11.82
CA THR A 312 -26.32 4.36 11.47
C THR A 312 -26.16 4.27 9.94
N LEU A 313 -27.23 3.97 9.20
CA LEU A 313 -27.21 3.95 7.73
C LEU A 313 -26.91 5.35 7.13
N VAL A 314 -27.46 6.41 7.70
CA VAL A 314 -27.15 7.78 7.27
C VAL A 314 -25.69 8.12 7.53
N LEU A 315 -25.12 7.72 8.66
CA LEU A 315 -23.71 7.92 8.98
C LEU A 315 -22.75 7.09 8.09
N LEU A 316 -23.21 6.01 7.49
CA LEU A 316 -22.41 5.29 6.49
C LEU A 316 -22.21 6.08 5.19
N VAL A 317 -23.09 7.03 4.87
CA VAL A 317 -22.93 7.86 3.66
C VAL A 317 -21.63 8.68 3.68
N PRO A 318 -21.31 9.47 4.73
CA PRO A 318 -20.03 10.15 4.81
C PRO A 318 -18.83 9.20 4.99
N VAL A 319 -19.01 7.99 5.54
CA VAL A 319 -17.94 6.98 5.58
C VAL A 319 -17.58 6.52 4.16
N VAL A 320 -18.56 6.10 3.39
CA VAL A 320 -18.39 5.63 2.01
C VAL A 320 -17.97 6.78 1.09
N GLY A 321 -18.64 7.92 1.16
CA GLY A 321 -18.31 9.11 0.38
C GLY A 321 -16.93 9.66 0.71
N GLY A 322 -16.56 9.69 1.99
CA GLY A 322 -15.24 10.12 2.44
C GLY A 322 -14.12 9.22 1.92
N LEU A 323 -14.31 7.90 1.95
CA LEU A 323 -13.36 6.93 1.38
C LEU A 323 -13.22 7.11 -0.14
N PHE A 324 -14.34 7.30 -0.85
CA PHE A 324 -14.37 7.55 -2.28
C PHE A 324 -13.58 8.82 -2.66
N VAL A 325 -13.73 9.88 -1.89
CA VAL A 325 -13.02 11.14 -2.14
C VAL A 325 -11.55 11.04 -1.74
N LEU A 326 -11.24 10.38 -0.61
CA LEU A 326 -9.87 10.14 -0.14
C LEU A 326 -9.04 9.34 -1.15
N ALA A 327 -9.66 8.37 -1.84
CA ALA A 327 -9.01 7.57 -2.87
C ALA A 327 -8.41 8.42 -4.00
N GLY A 328 -8.98 9.60 -4.27
CA GLY A 328 -8.47 10.54 -5.27
C GLY A 328 -7.06 11.08 -4.98
N SER A 329 -6.63 11.05 -3.72
CA SER A 329 -5.28 11.51 -3.33
C SER A 329 -4.17 10.69 -3.98
N THR A 330 -4.38 9.38 -4.19
CA THR A 330 -3.39 8.47 -4.78
C THR A 330 -3.07 8.82 -6.24
N PRO A 331 -4.02 8.85 -7.18
CA PRO A 331 -3.72 9.21 -8.55
C PRO A 331 -3.30 10.69 -8.69
N ALA A 332 -3.78 11.58 -7.82
CA ALA A 332 -3.38 12.98 -7.82
C ALA A 332 -1.90 13.16 -7.43
N ALA A 333 -1.42 12.44 -6.40
CA ALA A 333 -0.03 12.46 -5.99
C ALA A 333 0.90 11.88 -7.07
N LEU A 334 0.52 10.75 -7.68
CA LEU A 334 1.26 10.16 -8.81
C LEU A 334 1.34 11.11 -9.99
N GLY A 335 0.21 11.74 -10.34
CA GLY A 335 0.14 12.70 -11.41
C GLY A 335 1.03 13.93 -11.16
N LEU A 336 1.01 14.46 -9.94
CA LEU A 336 1.84 15.60 -9.55
C LEU A 336 3.34 15.27 -9.60
N LEU A 337 3.71 14.07 -9.15
CA LEU A 337 5.09 13.59 -9.24
C LEU A 337 5.54 13.41 -10.70
N ALA A 338 4.65 12.97 -11.57
CA ALA A 338 4.91 12.88 -13.00
C ALA A 338 5.19 14.26 -13.61
N ASP A 339 4.40 15.29 -13.27
CA ASP A 339 4.61 16.68 -13.74
C ASP A 339 5.94 17.24 -13.23
N MET A 340 6.26 17.03 -11.93
CA MET A 340 7.55 17.43 -11.36
C MET A 340 8.74 16.73 -12.02
N SER A 341 8.52 15.59 -12.66
CA SER A 341 9.56 14.83 -13.35
C SER A 341 9.80 15.28 -14.80
N GLU A 342 8.89 16.06 -15.39
CA GLU A 342 8.99 16.52 -16.80
C GLU A 342 10.27 17.32 -17.10
N PRO A 343 10.71 18.26 -16.23
CA PRO A 343 11.97 19.01 -16.46
C PRO A 343 13.22 18.13 -16.37
N TYR A 344 13.11 16.90 -15.87
CA TYR A 344 14.24 15.99 -15.61
C TYR A 344 14.11 14.66 -16.37
N PRO A 345 14.14 14.65 -17.72
CA PRO A 345 13.87 13.43 -18.52
C PRO A 345 14.84 12.27 -18.21
N ARG A 346 16.10 12.59 -17.88
CA ARG A 346 17.13 11.58 -17.55
C ARG A 346 16.94 10.94 -16.18
N ASP A 347 16.31 11.64 -15.24
CA ASP A 347 16.12 11.22 -13.85
C ASP A 347 14.65 10.87 -13.54
N ARG A 348 13.77 10.89 -14.56
CA ARG A 348 12.34 10.66 -14.42
C ARG A 348 12.00 9.36 -13.69
N GLY A 349 12.72 8.27 -14.01
CA GLY A 349 12.53 7.00 -13.34
C GLY A 349 12.90 7.02 -11.86
N ALA A 350 13.97 7.74 -11.51
CA ALA A 350 14.40 7.91 -10.13
C ALA A 350 13.39 8.74 -9.33
N ILE A 351 12.88 9.84 -9.92
CA ILE A 351 11.85 10.68 -9.30
C ILE A 351 10.57 9.87 -9.06
N MET A 352 10.09 9.13 -10.07
CA MET A 352 8.90 8.28 -9.92
C MET A 352 9.10 7.17 -8.89
N GLY A 353 10.34 6.66 -8.72
CA GLY A 353 10.67 5.68 -7.69
C GLY A 353 10.51 6.21 -6.26
N LEU A 354 10.67 7.52 -6.05
CA LEU A 354 10.47 8.15 -4.73
C LEU A 354 9.02 8.03 -4.23
N TYR A 355 8.05 7.88 -5.13
CA TYR A 355 6.67 7.59 -4.76
C TYR A 355 6.56 6.36 -3.86
N SER A 356 7.22 5.26 -4.25
CA SER A 356 7.21 4.01 -3.47
C SER A 356 8.00 4.13 -2.17
N VAL A 357 9.08 4.92 -2.16
CA VAL A 357 9.87 5.19 -0.95
C VAL A 357 9.02 5.94 0.08
N PHE A 358 8.36 7.03 -0.33
CA PHE A 358 7.48 7.81 0.56
C PHE A 358 6.27 6.99 1.02
N LEU A 359 5.71 6.15 0.15
CA LEU A 359 4.67 5.21 0.52
C LEU A 359 5.17 4.24 1.61
N GLY A 360 6.32 3.60 1.41
CA GLY A 360 6.89 2.65 2.38
C GLY A 360 7.18 3.30 3.74
N ILE A 361 7.78 4.51 3.73
CA ILE A 361 8.01 5.28 4.96
C ILE A 361 6.69 5.60 5.66
N GLY A 362 5.67 6.05 4.90
CA GLY A 362 4.34 6.32 5.44
C GLY A 362 3.72 5.09 6.07
N GLN A 363 3.78 3.93 5.40
CA GLN A 363 3.27 2.66 5.93
C GLN A 363 3.96 2.25 7.25
N ILE A 364 5.29 2.43 7.35
CA ILE A 364 6.04 2.13 8.59
C ILE A 364 5.60 3.07 9.72
N ILE A 365 5.59 4.38 9.47
CA ILE A 365 5.18 5.39 10.46
C ILE A 365 3.74 5.14 10.90
N GLY A 366 2.85 4.94 9.94
CA GLY A 366 1.43 4.72 10.18
C GLY A 366 1.17 3.45 10.97
N SER A 367 1.83 2.34 10.61
CA SER A 367 1.71 1.09 11.36
C SER A 367 2.11 1.25 12.82
N LEU A 368 3.29 1.83 13.08
CA LEU A 368 3.81 2.01 14.44
C LEU A 368 2.96 2.99 15.26
N ALA A 369 2.58 4.14 14.67
CA ALA A 369 1.70 5.11 15.31
C ALA A 369 0.32 4.51 15.58
N GLY A 370 -0.22 3.73 14.63
CA GLY A 370 -1.49 3.03 14.76
C GLY A 370 -1.49 1.99 15.87
N GLY A 371 -0.43 1.17 15.95
CA GLY A 371 -0.28 0.20 17.03
C GLY A 371 -0.24 0.85 18.42
N ALA A 372 0.56 1.93 18.56
CA ALA A 372 0.66 2.67 19.81
C ALA A 372 -0.66 3.37 20.20
N ALA A 373 -1.38 3.91 19.21
CA ALA A 373 -2.67 4.56 19.42
C ALA A 373 -3.77 3.55 19.79
N ALA A 374 -3.81 2.41 19.07
CA ALA A 374 -4.78 1.36 19.32
C ALA A 374 -4.55 0.68 20.68
N ASP A 375 -3.31 0.47 21.09
CA ASP A 375 -2.98 -0.14 22.39
C ASP A 375 -3.43 0.73 23.57
N ARG A 376 -3.42 2.08 23.41
CA ARG A 376 -3.86 3.03 24.43
C ARG A 376 -5.37 3.26 24.44
N SER A 377 -5.99 3.36 23.28
CA SER A 377 -7.36 3.88 23.14
C SER A 377 -8.21 3.11 22.12
N GLY A 378 -7.81 1.90 21.72
CA GLY A 378 -8.59 1.10 20.77
C GLY A 378 -8.80 1.79 19.42
N ILE A 379 -10.00 1.67 18.89
CA ILE A 379 -10.40 2.30 17.61
C ILE A 379 -10.40 3.82 17.71
N ASP A 380 -10.76 4.41 18.85
CA ASP A 380 -10.70 5.88 19.05
C ASP A 380 -9.29 6.41 18.86
N GLY A 381 -8.29 5.68 19.36
CA GLY A 381 -6.88 5.99 19.12
C GLY A 381 -6.54 6.01 17.63
N LEU A 382 -7.03 5.03 16.87
CA LEU A 382 -6.84 4.98 15.41
C LEU A 382 -7.51 6.16 14.70
N LEU A 383 -8.75 6.48 15.08
CA LEU A 383 -9.49 7.59 14.50
C LEU A 383 -8.79 8.94 14.78
N LEU A 384 -8.34 9.16 16.03
CA LEU A 384 -7.59 10.35 16.40
C LEU A 384 -6.25 10.42 15.65
N ALA A 385 -5.49 9.34 15.62
CA ALA A 385 -4.21 9.29 14.90
C ALA A 385 -4.40 9.56 13.39
N THR A 386 -5.49 9.08 12.80
CA THR A 386 -5.84 9.39 11.41
C THR A 386 -6.06 10.89 11.21
N LEU A 387 -6.83 11.55 12.06
CA LEU A 387 -7.04 13.00 11.98
C LEU A 387 -5.71 13.77 12.10
N VAL A 388 -4.84 13.35 13.02
CA VAL A 388 -3.52 13.97 13.19
C VAL A 388 -2.69 13.82 11.90
N MET A 389 -2.66 12.62 11.28
CA MET A 389 -1.92 12.42 10.02
C MET A 389 -2.50 13.26 8.88
N LEU A 390 -3.84 13.33 8.76
CA LEU A 390 -4.49 14.17 7.77
C LEU A 390 -4.20 15.65 8.00
N ALA A 391 -4.21 16.13 9.25
CA ALA A 391 -3.86 17.50 9.60
C ALA A 391 -2.40 17.84 9.27
N ILE A 392 -1.46 16.93 9.55
CA ILE A 392 -0.05 17.07 9.16
C ILE A 392 0.08 17.21 7.64
N ALA A 393 -0.73 16.50 6.85
CA ALA A 393 -0.69 16.56 5.40
C ALA A 393 -1.15 17.91 4.81
N VAL A 394 -1.96 18.69 5.53
CA VAL A 394 -2.54 19.95 5.04
C VAL A 394 -1.49 21.05 4.85
N LEU A 395 -0.56 21.24 5.81
CA LEU A 395 0.44 22.31 5.77
C LEU A 395 1.38 22.22 4.55
N PRO A 396 2.03 21.06 4.30
CA PRO A 396 2.87 20.91 3.11
C PRO A 396 2.06 21.02 1.81
N LEU A 397 0.80 20.58 1.82
CA LEU A 397 -0.08 20.68 0.66
C LEU A 397 -0.34 22.14 0.26
N TRP A 398 -0.43 23.03 1.23
CA TRP A 398 -0.61 24.46 0.94
C TRP A 398 0.62 25.05 0.23
N TRP A 399 1.81 24.72 0.68
CA TRP A 399 3.05 25.15 0.01
C TRP A 399 3.18 24.53 -1.39
N LEU A 400 2.82 23.26 -1.52
CA LEU A 400 2.80 22.54 -2.78
C LEU A 400 1.86 23.18 -3.82
N ARG A 401 0.73 23.73 -3.36
CA ARG A 401 -0.24 24.45 -4.20
C ARG A 401 0.36 25.70 -4.84
N GLY A 402 1.25 26.39 -4.14
CA GLY A 402 2.00 27.55 -4.68
C GLY A 402 2.95 27.12 -5.81
N VAL A 403 3.64 26.01 -5.64
CA VAL A 403 4.56 25.46 -6.66
C VAL A 403 3.80 24.93 -7.89
N GLU A 404 2.66 24.27 -7.73
CA GLU A 404 1.82 23.83 -8.85
C GLU A 404 1.38 25.00 -9.71
N HIS A 405 1.10 26.16 -9.12
CA HIS A 405 0.81 27.40 -9.85
C HIS A 405 1.97 27.88 -10.73
N GLN A 406 3.20 27.74 -10.25
CA GLN A 406 4.41 28.12 -10.99
C GLN A 406 4.68 27.16 -12.14
N LEU A 407 4.53 25.84 -11.90
CA LEU A 407 4.68 24.81 -12.93
C LEU A 407 3.66 24.97 -14.06
N ASP A 408 2.40 25.30 -13.76
CA ASP A 408 1.37 25.56 -14.76
C ASP A 408 1.67 26.82 -15.58
N ALA A 409 2.26 27.84 -14.98
CA ALA A 409 2.64 29.08 -15.67
C ALA A 409 3.85 28.88 -16.60
N ASP A 410 4.83 28.08 -16.19
CA ASP A 410 6.03 27.79 -16.98
C ASP A 410 5.74 26.86 -18.17
N VAL A 411 4.78 25.93 -18.03
CA VAL A 411 4.39 24.99 -19.09
C VAL A 411 3.42 25.64 -20.10
N ARG A 412 2.73 26.74 -19.73
CA ARG A 412 1.80 27.48 -20.60
C ARG A 412 2.10 28.98 -20.66
N PRO A 413 3.24 29.42 -21.26
CA PRO A 413 3.61 30.82 -21.30
C PRO A 413 2.74 31.65 -22.29
N GLY A 414 1.44 31.38 -22.38
CA GLY A 414 0.55 32.10 -23.31
C GLY A 414 -0.93 32.08 -22.95
N ALA A 415 -1.34 31.36 -21.90
CA ALA A 415 -2.76 31.23 -21.55
C ALA A 415 -3.32 32.36 -20.65
N GLY A 416 -2.45 33.24 -20.14
CA GLY A 416 -2.83 34.35 -19.25
C GLY A 416 -3.01 35.72 -19.91
N ALA A 417 -2.83 35.83 -21.24
CA ALA A 417 -2.90 37.12 -21.97
C ALA A 417 -4.15 37.28 -22.85
N GLN A 418 -5.12 36.37 -22.74
CA GLN A 418 -6.42 36.50 -23.46
C GLN A 418 -7.55 36.30 -22.42
N GLY A 419 -7.82 37.29 -21.66
CA GLY A 419 -8.99 37.42 -20.80
C GLY A 419 -9.19 38.84 -20.38
#